data_3fb5e4541682efb3de5909d8d5722f6f
#
_entry.id   3fb5e4541682efb3de5909d8d5722f6f
#
_cell.length_a   1.000
_cell.length_b   1.000
_cell.length_c   1.000
_cell.angle_alpha   90.00
_cell.angle_beta   90.00
_cell.angle_gamma   90.00
#
_symmetry.space_group_name_H-M   'P 1'
#
loop_
_entity.id
_entity.type
_entity.pdbx_description
1 polymer ?
#
loop_
_entity_poly.entity_id
_entity_poly.type
_entity_poly.pdbx_seq_one_letter_code
_entity_poly.pdbx_strand_id
1 'polypeptide(L)' 'MNNEAKIALLEQRIHLLTTRGETLNKGIISKCRRQIRKLQCQA' A
#
# COMPACT_ATOMS: atom_id res chain seq x y z
N MET A 1 -18.39 3.15 0.94
CA MET A 1 -16.97 3.41 1.10
C MET A 1 -16.22 3.06 -0.16
N ASN A 2 -15.37 3.95 -0.57
CA ASN A 2 -14.67 3.83 -1.84
C ASN A 2 -13.32 3.12 -1.67
N ASN A 3 -13.22 1.89 -2.18
CA ASN A 3 -11.96 1.14 -2.10
C ASN A 3 -10.85 1.84 -2.89
N GLU A 4 -11.21 2.58 -3.93
CA GLU A 4 -10.21 3.32 -4.70
C GLU A 4 -9.48 4.35 -3.86
N ALA A 5 -10.20 5.03 -2.97
CA ALA A 5 -9.58 6.00 -2.08
C ALA A 5 -8.61 5.33 -1.11
N LYS A 6 -8.99 4.17 -0.60
CA LYS A 6 -8.12 3.39 0.29
C LYS A 6 -6.89 2.91 -0.43
N ILE A 7 -7.07 2.40 -1.65
CA ILE A 7 -5.95 1.94 -2.47
C ILE A 7 -5.00 3.08 -2.77
N ALA A 8 -5.53 4.25 -3.11
CA ALA A 8 -4.70 5.42 -3.39
C ALA A 8 -3.86 5.83 -2.18
N LEU A 9 -4.47 5.80 -0.99
CA LEU A 9 -3.74 6.11 0.25
C LEU A 9 -2.63 5.10 0.51
N LEU A 10 -2.91 3.83 0.29
CA LEU A 10 -1.91 2.78 0.49
C LEU A 10 -0.77 2.91 -0.51
N GLU A 11 -1.08 3.21 -1.76
CA GLU A 11 -0.06 3.43 -2.78
C GLU A 11 0.82 4.62 -2.44
N GLN A 12 0.21 5.70 -1.96
CA GLN A 12 0.95 6.89 -1.54
C GLN A 12 1.89 6.55 -0.39
N ARG A 13 1.40 5.75 0.57
CA ARG A 13 2.21 5.33 1.70
C ARG A 13 3.40 4.49 1.25
N ILE A 14 3.17 3.57 0.32
CA ILE A 14 4.24 2.75 -0.24
C ILE A 14 5.30 3.63 -0.89
N HIS A 15 4.86 4.62 -1.66
CA HIS A 15 5.77 5.54 -2.33
C HIS A 15 6.65 6.29 -1.32
N LEU A 16 6.05 6.81 -0.26
CA LEU A 16 6.78 7.53 0.77
C LEU A 16 7.78 6.62 1.48
N LEU A 17 7.37 5.41 1.81
CA LEU A 17 8.23 4.45 2.49
C LEU A 17 9.38 4.02 1.59
N THR A 18 9.13 3.87 0.30
CA THR A 18 10.17 3.53 -0.65
C THR A 18 11.21 4.66 -0.76
N THR A 19 10.73 5.90 -0.75
CA THR A 19 11.61 7.07 -0.81
C THR A 19 12.46 7.20 0.44
N ARG A 20 11.90 6.87 1.60
CA ARG A 20 12.61 6.99 2.89
C ARG A 20 13.61 5.86 3.10
N GLY A 21 13.33 4.69 2.58
CA GLY A 21 14.21 3.54 2.77
C GLY A 21 13.48 2.25 2.50
N GLU A 22 13.55 1.79 1.28
CA GLU A 22 12.82 0.59 0.85
C GLU A 22 13.20 -0.64 1.67
N THR A 23 14.49 -0.80 1.91
CA THR A 23 14.98 -1.98 2.65
C THR A 23 14.50 -1.98 4.09
N LEU A 24 14.56 -0.82 4.74
CA LEU A 24 14.15 -0.67 6.14
C LEU A 24 12.64 -0.86 6.32
N ASN A 25 11.87 -0.48 5.33
CA ASN A 25 10.41 -0.52 5.41
C ASN A 25 9.80 -1.66 4.60
N LYS A 26 10.61 -2.62 4.21
CA LYS A 26 10.18 -3.73 3.35
C LYS A 26 8.95 -4.45 3.90
N GLY A 27 8.93 -4.72 5.20
CA GLY A 27 7.82 -5.41 5.83
C GLY A 27 6.52 -4.62 5.74
N ILE A 28 6.60 -3.32 5.99
CA ILE A 28 5.44 -2.45 5.93
C ILE A 28 4.94 -2.31 4.50
N ILE A 29 5.86 -2.17 3.56
CA ILE A 29 5.53 -2.07 2.13
C ILE A 29 4.81 -3.34 1.67
N SER A 30 5.29 -4.51 2.07
CA SER A 30 4.66 -5.77 1.74
C SER A 30 3.24 -5.85 2.28
N LYS A 31 3.04 -5.38 3.51
CA LYS A 31 1.71 -5.34 4.13
C LYS A 31 0.75 -4.47 3.32
N CYS A 32 1.22 -3.30 2.94
CA CYS A 32 0.40 -2.37 2.17
C CYS A 32 0.02 -2.97 0.82
N ARG A 33 0.96 -3.62 0.15
CA ARG A 33 0.69 -4.27 -1.13
C ARG A 33 -0.37 -5.37 -0.99
N ARG A 34 -0.29 -6.15 0.10
CA ARG A 34 -1.28 -7.17 0.38
C ARG A 34 -2.67 -6.59 0.55
N GLN A 35 -2.77 -5.50 1.28
CA GLN A 35 -4.04 -4.84 1.49
C GLN A 35 -4.62 -4.30 0.19
N ILE A 36 -3.78 -3.72 -0.65
CA ILE A 36 -4.21 -3.23 -1.94
C ILE A 36 -4.79 -4.37 -2.77
N ARG A 37 -4.08 -5.49 -2.82
CA ARG A 37 -4.54 -6.66 -3.56
C ARG A 37 -5.88 -7.16 -3.05
N LYS A 38 -6.04 -7.19 -1.73
CA LYS A 38 -7.30 -7.60 -1.11
C LYS A 38 -8.45 -6.71 -1.52
N LEU A 39 -8.22 -5.40 -1.48
CA LEU A 39 -9.24 -4.43 -1.85
C LEU A 39 -9.61 -4.53 -3.33
N GLN A 40 -8.65 -4.82 -4.18
CA GLN A 40 -8.89 -4.99 -5.61
C GLN A 40 -9.70 -6.26 -5.88
N CYS A 41 -9.49 -7.29 -5.10
CA CYS A 41 -10.21 -8.55 -5.27
C CYS A 41 -11.63 -8.51 -4.72
N GLN A 42 -11.93 -7.54 -3.88
CA GLN A 42 -13.25 -7.39 -3.27
C GLN A 42 -14.25 -6.64 -4.14
N ALA A 43 -13.90 -6.35 -5.35
CA ALA A 43 -14.74 -5.54 -6.24
C ALA A 43 -16.13 -6.15 -6.48
#